data_a7f2c6343fbb44e5b6344b50c3f69d01
#
_entry.id   a7f2c6343fbb44e5b6344b50c3f69d01
#
_cell.length_a   1.000
_cell.length_b   1.000
_cell.length_c   1.000
_cell.angle_alpha   90.00
_cell.angle_beta   90.00
_cell.angle_gamma   90.00
#
_symmetry.space_group_name_H-M   'P 1'
#
loop_
_entity.id
_entity.type
_entity.pdbx_description
1 polymer ?
#
loop_
_entity_poly.entity_id
_entity_poly.type
_entity_poly.pdbx_seq_one_letter_code
_entity_poly.pdbx_strand_id
1 'polypeptide(L)'
;MSRPLIVGVAGGTGSGKTTVAHKLASAMPAGRCVTIEHDAYYFDQGHLPPEERALINFDHPGSLESSLLAEHLRELRAGRAVDVPNYDFATHTRLPDRRHVAPAPVVIVEGILVFAEAALRDQMDVKIFVDTDADIRLMRRIRRDLEQRGRTFESVRAQYYATVRPMHIEHVEPSKRWADLIVPEGGDNKVALEVLLGQLGKIAFGL
;
A
#
# COMPACT_ATOMS: atom_id res chain seq x y z
N MET A 1 4.54 -24.05 -12.35
CA MET A 1 3.57 -22.93 -12.18
C MET A 1 4.13 -21.72 -12.91
N SER A 2 3.31 -20.92 -13.59
CA SER A 2 3.75 -19.65 -14.17
C SER A 2 4.25 -18.72 -13.06
N ARG A 3 5.23 -17.88 -13.38
CA ARG A 3 5.76 -16.85 -12.46
C ARG A 3 4.62 -15.96 -11.95
N PRO A 4 4.50 -15.72 -10.64
CA PRO A 4 3.50 -14.79 -10.10
C PRO A 4 3.59 -13.39 -10.72
N LEU A 5 2.43 -12.83 -11.06
CA LEU A 5 2.30 -11.44 -11.49
C LEU A 5 2.27 -10.55 -10.25
N ILE A 6 3.22 -9.61 -10.13
CA ILE A 6 3.25 -8.65 -9.02
C ILE A 6 2.70 -7.32 -9.51
N VAL A 7 1.63 -6.86 -8.87
CA VAL A 7 0.93 -5.61 -9.17
C VAL A 7 1.15 -4.62 -8.03
N GLY A 8 1.79 -3.50 -8.31
CA GLY A 8 1.93 -2.41 -7.36
C GLY A 8 0.77 -1.42 -7.48
N VAL A 9 0.20 -1.02 -6.34
CA VAL A 9 -0.86 0.00 -6.26
C VAL A 9 -0.41 1.12 -5.34
N ALA A 10 0.01 2.24 -5.91
CA ALA A 10 0.43 3.45 -5.20
C ALA A 10 -0.65 4.53 -5.23
N GLY A 11 -0.45 5.59 -4.46
CA GLY A 11 -1.31 6.76 -4.42
C GLY A 11 -1.29 7.42 -3.05
N GLY A 12 -1.64 8.69 -2.99
CA GLY A 12 -1.64 9.45 -1.74
C GLY A 12 -2.57 8.88 -0.67
N THR A 13 -2.32 9.24 0.58
CA THR A 13 -3.27 8.89 1.65
C THR A 13 -4.66 9.42 1.31
N GLY A 14 -5.70 8.60 1.50
CA GLY A 14 -7.08 8.94 1.12
C GLY A 14 -7.42 8.84 -0.37
N SER A 15 -6.48 8.42 -1.25
CA SER A 15 -6.73 8.27 -2.69
C SER A 15 -7.68 7.13 -3.05
N GLY A 16 -7.87 6.15 -2.16
CA GLY A 16 -8.65 4.94 -2.43
C GLY A 16 -7.83 3.77 -2.99
N LYS A 17 -6.48 3.82 -2.92
CA LYS A 17 -5.59 2.73 -3.36
C LYS A 17 -5.93 1.38 -2.72
N THR A 18 -6.18 1.35 -1.41
CA THR A 18 -6.59 0.13 -0.68
C THR A 18 -7.92 -0.42 -1.21
N THR A 19 -8.88 0.47 -1.50
CA THR A 19 -10.16 0.08 -2.12
C THR A 19 -9.95 -0.52 -3.51
N VAL A 20 -9.07 0.08 -4.33
CA VAL A 20 -8.69 -0.47 -5.64
C VAL A 20 -8.07 -1.85 -5.48
N ALA A 21 -7.06 -1.99 -4.61
CA ALA A 21 -6.38 -3.26 -4.37
C ALA A 21 -7.36 -4.36 -3.92
N HIS A 22 -8.26 -4.06 -2.97
CA HIS A 22 -9.28 -5.00 -2.49
C HIS A 22 -10.29 -5.38 -3.57
N LYS A 23 -10.78 -4.41 -4.37
CA LYS A 23 -11.73 -4.70 -5.46
C LYS A 23 -11.09 -5.58 -6.53
N LEU A 24 -9.84 -5.32 -6.89
CA LEU A 24 -9.09 -6.17 -7.82
C LEU A 24 -8.90 -7.58 -7.25
N ALA A 25 -8.49 -7.70 -5.98
CA ALA A 25 -8.29 -9.01 -5.35
C ALA A 25 -9.59 -9.80 -5.21
N SER A 26 -10.68 -9.15 -4.79
CA SER A 26 -11.99 -9.80 -4.56
C SER A 26 -12.68 -10.26 -5.85
N ALA A 27 -12.35 -9.66 -6.98
CA ALA A 27 -12.88 -10.06 -8.28
C ALA A 27 -12.12 -11.24 -8.90
N MET A 28 -10.99 -11.64 -8.32
CA MET A 28 -10.25 -12.82 -8.77
C MET A 28 -10.77 -14.10 -8.12
N PRO A 29 -10.62 -15.26 -8.76
CA PRO A 29 -11.02 -16.52 -8.13
C PRO A 29 -10.32 -16.76 -6.79
N ALA A 30 -10.99 -17.43 -5.86
CA ALA A 30 -10.46 -17.72 -4.54
C ALA A 30 -9.08 -18.42 -4.61
N GLY A 31 -8.14 -17.97 -3.79
CA GLY A 31 -6.77 -18.49 -3.74
C GLY A 31 -5.88 -18.09 -4.94
N ARG A 32 -6.38 -17.26 -5.85
CA ARG A 32 -5.60 -16.85 -7.04
C ARG A 32 -4.95 -15.47 -6.88
N CYS A 33 -5.27 -14.75 -5.83
CA CYS A 33 -4.71 -13.44 -5.51
C CYS A 33 -4.44 -13.30 -4.03
N VAL A 34 -3.32 -12.68 -3.68
CA VAL A 34 -3.00 -12.23 -2.31
C VAL A 34 -2.68 -10.74 -2.33
N THR A 35 -3.02 -10.05 -1.23
CA THR A 35 -2.71 -8.63 -1.06
C THR A 35 -1.72 -8.46 0.09
N ILE A 36 -0.71 -7.62 -0.14
CA ILE A 36 0.30 -7.23 0.85
C ILE A 36 0.28 -5.71 0.99
N GLU A 37 0.07 -5.25 2.21
CA GLU A 37 0.08 -3.83 2.56
C GLU A 37 1.50 -3.42 2.96
N HIS A 38 2.06 -2.41 2.28
CA HIS A 38 3.38 -1.88 2.64
C HIS A 38 3.42 -1.34 4.08
N ASP A 39 2.29 -0.81 4.53
CA ASP A 39 2.15 -0.27 5.89
C ASP A 39 2.35 -1.35 6.99
N ALA A 40 2.25 -2.65 6.68
CA ALA A 40 2.62 -3.72 7.61
C ALA A 40 4.13 -3.77 7.91
N TYR A 41 4.95 -3.16 7.06
CA TYR A 41 6.42 -3.18 7.15
C TYR A 41 7.02 -1.97 7.86
N TYR A 42 6.25 -1.13 8.55
CA TYR A 42 6.83 -0.12 9.43
C TYR A 42 7.80 -0.77 10.42
N PHE A 43 8.94 -0.13 10.67
CA PHE A 43 9.86 -0.59 11.70
C PHE A 43 9.18 -0.64 13.06
N ASP A 44 9.53 -1.65 13.86
CA ASP A 44 9.05 -1.73 15.24
C ASP A 44 9.64 -0.60 16.08
N GLN A 45 8.76 0.15 16.73
CA GLN A 45 9.10 1.26 17.60
C GLN A 45 8.85 0.92 19.09
N GLY A 46 8.65 -0.36 19.41
CA GLY A 46 8.34 -0.83 20.75
C GLY A 46 9.39 -0.47 21.81
N HIS A 47 10.63 -0.20 21.38
CA HIS A 47 11.73 0.24 22.25
C HIS A 47 11.63 1.71 22.70
N LEU A 48 10.79 2.55 22.06
CA LEU A 48 10.59 3.95 22.40
C LEU A 48 9.36 4.13 23.30
N PRO A 49 9.33 5.18 24.15
CA PRO A 49 8.12 5.60 24.86
C PRO A 49 7.01 6.02 23.91
N PRO A 50 5.71 5.87 24.28
CA PRO A 50 4.58 6.21 23.39
C PRO A 50 4.60 7.64 22.84
N GLU A 51 5.02 8.62 23.65
CA GLU A 51 5.13 10.03 23.26
C GLU A 51 6.19 10.27 22.18
N GLU A 52 7.30 9.54 22.20
CA GLU A 52 8.34 9.60 21.17
C GLU A 52 7.91 8.92 19.87
N ARG A 53 7.19 7.78 19.98
CA ARG A 53 6.62 7.12 18.79
C ARG A 53 5.67 8.03 18.02
N ALA A 54 4.87 8.83 18.73
CA ALA A 54 3.94 9.77 18.12
C ALA A 54 4.61 10.88 17.30
N LEU A 55 5.91 11.14 17.54
CA LEU A 55 6.69 12.15 16.82
C LEU A 55 7.37 11.60 15.56
N ILE A 56 7.37 10.30 15.36
CA ILE A 56 8.00 9.67 14.20
C ILE A 56 7.26 10.07 12.91
N ASN A 57 8.04 10.38 11.88
CA ASN A 57 7.50 10.65 10.55
C ASN A 57 7.23 9.34 9.79
N PHE A 58 6.04 8.78 9.98
CA PHE A 58 5.60 7.55 9.31
C PHE A 58 5.31 7.72 7.80
N ASP A 59 5.31 8.95 7.29
CA ASP A 59 5.14 9.23 5.87
C ASP A 59 6.48 9.29 5.10
N HIS A 60 7.62 9.19 5.82
CA HIS A 60 8.96 9.15 5.22
C HIS A 60 9.35 7.71 4.82
N PRO A 61 10.01 7.49 3.65
CA PRO A 61 10.44 6.15 3.22
C PRO A 61 11.28 5.40 4.26
N GLY A 62 12.15 6.10 4.98
CA GLY A 62 13.00 5.52 6.04
C GLY A 62 12.25 4.98 7.26
N SER A 63 10.92 5.14 7.35
CA SER A 63 10.10 4.53 8.41
C SER A 63 9.68 3.10 8.10
N LEU A 64 9.89 2.64 6.86
CA LEU A 64 9.45 1.33 6.36
C LEU A 64 10.64 0.41 6.04
N GLU A 65 10.54 -0.84 6.44
CA GLU A 65 11.49 -1.91 6.09
C GLU A 65 11.19 -2.44 4.67
N SER A 66 11.33 -1.55 3.68
CA SER A 66 11.07 -1.86 2.26
C SER A 66 11.98 -2.98 1.73
N SER A 67 13.15 -3.17 2.31
CA SER A 67 14.07 -4.28 1.99
C SER A 67 13.46 -5.64 2.31
N LEU A 68 12.79 -5.78 3.46
CA LEU A 68 12.09 -7.01 3.85
C LEU A 68 10.91 -7.28 2.91
N LEU A 69 10.14 -6.25 2.54
CA LEU A 69 9.07 -6.42 1.55
C LEU A 69 9.64 -6.88 0.20
N ALA A 70 10.73 -6.28 -0.27
CA ALA A 70 11.38 -6.68 -1.52
C ALA A 70 11.88 -8.13 -1.47
N GLU A 71 12.37 -8.59 -0.31
CA GLU A 71 12.73 -9.99 -0.09
C GLU A 71 11.51 -10.89 -0.16
N HIS A 72 10.44 -10.57 0.55
CA HIS A 72 9.18 -11.33 0.52
C HIS A 72 8.60 -11.44 -0.89
N LEU A 73 8.66 -10.39 -1.70
CA LEU A 73 8.22 -10.44 -3.09
C LEU A 73 9.07 -11.39 -3.94
N ARG A 74 10.39 -11.43 -3.71
CA ARG A 74 11.28 -12.39 -4.37
C ARG A 74 10.98 -13.84 -3.97
N GLU A 75 10.71 -14.07 -2.68
CA GLU A 75 10.33 -15.39 -2.16
C GLU A 75 9.00 -15.88 -2.77
N LEU A 76 7.96 -15.04 -2.76
CA LEU A 76 6.67 -15.35 -3.38
C LEU A 76 6.82 -15.62 -4.88
N ARG A 77 7.66 -14.85 -5.56
CA ARG A 77 7.97 -15.04 -6.98
C ARG A 77 8.68 -16.36 -7.26
N ALA A 78 9.47 -16.83 -6.31
CA ALA A 78 10.14 -18.13 -6.35
C ALA A 78 9.24 -19.29 -5.90
N GLY A 79 7.97 -19.03 -5.59
CA GLY A 79 7.01 -20.06 -5.15
C GLY A 79 7.13 -20.43 -3.67
N ARG A 80 7.81 -19.62 -2.84
CA ARG A 80 7.95 -19.84 -1.41
C ARG A 80 7.01 -18.92 -0.63
N ALA A 81 6.43 -19.46 0.44
CA ALA A 81 5.59 -18.69 1.36
C ALA A 81 6.43 -17.74 2.22
N VAL A 82 5.81 -16.67 2.72
CA VAL A 82 6.44 -15.66 3.56
C VAL A 82 5.56 -15.34 4.77
N ASP A 83 6.19 -14.85 5.84
CA ASP A 83 5.50 -14.43 7.06
C ASP A 83 5.52 -12.90 7.17
N VAL A 84 4.45 -12.28 6.65
CA VAL A 84 4.27 -10.82 6.63
C VAL A 84 4.07 -10.29 8.04
N PRO A 85 4.78 -9.23 8.46
CA PRO A 85 4.57 -8.62 9.77
C PRO A 85 3.13 -8.15 9.97
N ASN A 86 2.66 -8.18 11.21
CA ASN A 86 1.46 -7.46 11.63
C ASN A 86 1.87 -6.19 12.37
N TYR A 87 1.23 -5.07 12.04
CA TYR A 87 1.54 -3.76 12.63
C TYR A 87 0.31 -3.15 13.29
N ASP A 88 0.48 -2.75 14.54
CA ASP A 88 -0.57 -2.05 15.28
C ASP A 88 -0.39 -0.53 15.13
N PHE A 89 -1.31 0.08 14.41
CA PHE A 89 -1.32 1.52 14.15
C PHE A 89 -1.73 2.37 15.36
N ALA A 90 -2.32 1.77 16.40
CA ALA A 90 -2.69 2.48 17.61
C ALA A 90 -1.48 2.66 18.54
N THR A 91 -0.63 1.63 18.62
CA THR A 91 0.56 1.62 19.49
C THR A 91 1.85 1.95 18.75
N HIS A 92 1.82 1.97 17.42
CA HIS A 92 2.99 2.13 16.55
C HIS A 92 4.07 1.07 16.78
N THR A 93 3.65 -0.20 16.90
CA THR A 93 4.54 -1.35 17.13
C THR A 93 4.21 -2.50 16.20
N ARG A 94 5.21 -3.37 15.95
CA ARG A 94 4.97 -4.67 15.34
C ARG A 94 4.42 -5.65 16.37
N LEU A 95 3.42 -6.43 15.97
CA LEU A 95 2.92 -7.52 16.79
C LEU A 95 3.83 -8.75 16.70
N PRO A 96 3.88 -9.61 17.73
CA PRO A 96 4.68 -10.84 17.70
C PRO A 96 4.22 -11.84 16.64
N ASP A 97 2.92 -11.92 16.39
CA ASP A 97 2.33 -12.77 15.37
C ASP A 97 2.57 -12.21 13.97
N ARG A 98 2.64 -13.12 12.99
CA ARG A 98 2.85 -12.78 11.58
C ARG A 98 1.77 -13.45 10.73
N ARG A 99 1.42 -12.81 9.65
CA ARG A 99 0.46 -13.37 8.69
C ARG A 99 1.18 -14.24 7.68
N HIS A 100 0.92 -15.56 7.70
CA HIS A 100 1.43 -16.47 6.70
C HIS A 100 0.79 -16.22 5.33
N VAL A 101 1.60 -16.00 4.29
CA VAL A 101 1.16 -15.72 2.93
C VAL A 101 1.78 -16.75 1.99
N ALA A 102 0.92 -17.63 1.47
CA ALA A 102 1.30 -18.60 0.45
C ALA A 102 1.44 -17.93 -0.93
N PRO A 103 2.28 -18.46 -1.83
CA PRO A 103 2.38 -17.98 -3.20
C PRO A 103 1.04 -18.06 -3.93
N ALA A 104 0.70 -17.02 -4.70
CA ALA A 104 -0.48 -16.97 -5.54
C ALA A 104 -0.12 -16.48 -6.95
N PRO A 105 -0.90 -16.80 -7.98
CA PRO A 105 -0.68 -16.32 -9.35
C PRO A 105 -0.60 -14.79 -9.47
N VAL A 106 -1.33 -14.07 -8.60
CA VAL A 106 -1.30 -12.61 -8.52
C VAL A 106 -0.96 -12.18 -7.10
N VAL A 107 -0.01 -11.26 -6.96
CA VAL A 107 0.35 -10.60 -5.71
C VAL A 107 0.13 -9.11 -5.88
N ILE A 108 -0.81 -8.54 -5.14
CA ILE A 108 -1.05 -7.09 -5.13
C ILE A 108 -0.32 -6.49 -3.94
N VAL A 109 0.54 -5.51 -4.20
CA VAL A 109 1.25 -4.75 -3.17
C VAL A 109 0.72 -3.33 -3.17
N GLU A 110 0.22 -2.84 -2.04
CA GLU A 110 -0.32 -1.50 -1.96
C GLU A 110 0.35 -0.67 -0.86
N GLY A 111 0.49 0.63 -1.11
CA GLY A 111 1.02 1.58 -0.14
C GLY A 111 1.34 2.93 -0.74
N ILE A 112 1.46 3.95 0.12
CA ILE A 112 1.74 5.32 -0.34
C ILE A 112 3.17 5.45 -0.92
N LEU A 113 4.12 4.63 -0.48
CA LEU A 113 5.55 4.72 -0.82
C LEU A 113 6.06 3.54 -1.66
N VAL A 114 5.19 2.63 -2.11
CA VAL A 114 5.63 1.43 -2.86
C VAL A 114 6.38 1.75 -4.16
N PHE A 115 6.20 2.94 -4.73
CA PHE A 115 6.94 3.40 -5.91
C PHE A 115 8.10 4.36 -5.56
N ALA A 116 8.27 4.77 -4.31
CA ALA A 116 9.39 5.60 -3.92
C ALA A 116 10.73 4.84 -4.00
N GLU A 117 10.71 3.54 -3.65
CA GLU A 117 11.88 2.66 -3.59
C GLU A 117 12.11 1.90 -4.90
N ALA A 118 13.31 2.06 -5.50
CA ALA A 118 13.67 1.36 -6.73
C ALA A 118 13.60 -0.18 -6.56
N ALA A 119 14.11 -0.69 -5.45
CA ALA A 119 14.13 -2.13 -5.16
C ALA A 119 12.72 -2.76 -5.12
N LEU A 120 11.68 -2.00 -4.76
CA LEU A 120 10.29 -2.45 -4.82
C LEU A 120 9.75 -2.32 -6.25
N ARG A 121 9.98 -1.19 -6.92
CA ARG A 121 9.51 -0.97 -8.30
C ARG A 121 9.99 -2.06 -9.26
N ASP A 122 11.25 -2.49 -9.11
CA ASP A 122 11.87 -3.51 -9.96
C ASP A 122 11.26 -4.92 -9.77
N GLN A 123 10.52 -5.12 -8.67
CA GLN A 123 9.76 -6.34 -8.44
C GLN A 123 8.36 -6.32 -9.07
N MET A 124 7.87 -5.17 -9.52
CA MET A 124 6.49 -5.01 -9.99
C MET A 124 6.41 -5.15 -11.51
N ASP A 125 5.52 -6.02 -11.96
CA ASP A 125 5.24 -6.25 -13.38
C ASP A 125 4.22 -5.25 -13.94
N VAL A 126 3.30 -4.76 -13.07
CA VAL A 126 2.30 -3.73 -13.37
C VAL A 126 2.28 -2.73 -12.23
N LYS A 127 2.34 -1.43 -12.55
CA LYS A 127 2.36 -0.34 -11.59
C LYS A 127 1.16 0.59 -11.82
N ILE A 128 0.26 0.66 -10.85
CA ILE A 128 -0.98 1.45 -10.89
C ILE A 128 -0.86 2.59 -9.88
N PHE A 129 -1.02 3.82 -10.34
CA PHE A 129 -1.12 4.97 -9.44
C PHE A 129 -2.57 5.44 -9.34
N VAL A 130 -3.09 5.49 -8.12
CA VAL A 130 -4.44 5.96 -7.84
C VAL A 130 -4.40 7.46 -7.57
N ASP A 131 -4.91 8.23 -8.52
CA ASP A 131 -4.87 9.68 -8.53
C ASP A 131 -6.25 10.25 -8.15
N THR A 132 -6.28 11.00 -7.07
CA THR A 132 -7.49 11.65 -6.54
C THR A 132 -7.11 13.03 -6.05
N ASP A 133 -7.96 14.01 -6.29
CA ASP A 133 -7.72 15.40 -5.92
C ASP A 133 -7.38 15.57 -4.44
N ALA A 134 -6.50 16.50 -4.14
CA ALA A 134 -5.90 16.66 -2.82
C ALA A 134 -6.93 16.98 -1.72
N ASP A 135 -7.96 17.78 -2.05
CA ASP A 135 -9.07 18.14 -1.16
C ASP A 135 -9.94 16.92 -0.83
N ILE A 136 -10.28 16.09 -1.83
CA ILE A 136 -11.03 14.84 -1.65
C ILE A 136 -10.23 13.86 -0.79
N ARG A 137 -8.94 13.71 -1.06
CA ARG A 137 -8.07 12.86 -0.25
C ARG A 137 -8.00 13.34 1.21
N LEU A 138 -7.87 14.63 1.41
CA LEU A 138 -7.83 15.22 2.76
C LEU A 138 -9.12 14.97 3.52
N MET A 139 -10.29 15.18 2.89
CA MET A 139 -11.58 14.93 3.51
C MET A 139 -11.79 13.45 3.86
N ARG A 140 -11.40 12.52 2.96
CA ARG A 140 -11.45 11.08 3.21
C ARG A 140 -10.52 10.69 4.38
N ARG A 141 -9.30 11.26 4.45
CA ARG A 141 -8.37 11.03 5.55
C ARG A 141 -8.93 11.54 6.88
N ILE A 142 -9.42 12.78 6.94
CA ILE A 142 -10.01 13.35 8.16
C ILE A 142 -11.11 12.43 8.68
N ARG A 143 -12.09 12.08 7.83
CA ARG A 143 -13.19 11.21 8.22
C ARG A 143 -12.70 9.87 8.77
N ARG A 144 -11.82 9.17 8.06
CA ARG A 144 -11.26 7.89 8.49
C ARG A 144 -10.54 8.00 9.84
N ASP A 145 -9.69 9.01 10.00
CA ASP A 145 -8.85 9.15 11.19
C ASP A 145 -9.69 9.53 12.43
N LEU A 146 -10.79 10.28 12.25
CA LEU A 146 -11.76 10.57 13.32
C LEU A 146 -12.64 9.36 13.66
N GLU A 147 -13.22 8.69 12.64
CA GLU A 147 -14.22 7.64 12.85
C GLU A 147 -13.60 6.28 13.21
N GLN A 148 -12.42 5.97 12.69
CA GLN A 148 -11.85 4.62 12.76
C GLN A 148 -10.56 4.52 13.59
N ARG A 149 -9.85 5.65 13.79
CA ARG A 149 -8.56 5.68 14.49
C ARG A 149 -8.59 6.47 15.81
N GLY A 150 -9.77 6.94 16.23
CA GLY A 150 -9.97 7.66 17.49
C GLY A 150 -9.15 8.95 17.62
N ARG A 151 -8.75 9.58 16.51
CA ARG A 151 -7.94 10.80 16.50
C ARG A 151 -8.80 12.05 16.63
N THR A 152 -8.22 13.15 17.10
CA THR A 152 -8.88 14.45 17.08
C THR A 152 -8.59 15.20 15.77
N PHE A 153 -9.46 16.13 15.39
CA PHE A 153 -9.25 16.97 14.21
C PHE A 153 -7.93 17.76 14.30
N GLU A 154 -7.62 18.30 15.46
CA GLU A 154 -6.39 19.07 15.73
C GLU A 154 -5.15 18.20 15.50
N SER A 155 -5.18 16.95 15.97
CA SER A 155 -4.09 15.99 15.78
C SER A 155 -3.90 15.63 14.29
N VAL A 156 -5.01 15.37 13.57
CA VAL A 156 -4.96 15.08 12.13
C VAL A 156 -4.42 16.28 11.35
N ARG A 157 -4.90 17.49 11.66
CA ARG A 157 -4.46 18.74 11.03
C ARG A 157 -2.98 19.00 11.28
N ALA A 158 -2.52 18.88 12.52
CA ALA A 158 -1.12 19.11 12.88
C ALA A 158 -0.20 18.15 12.11
N GLN A 159 -0.50 16.85 12.10
CA GLN A 159 0.27 15.85 11.35
C GLN A 159 0.23 16.11 9.84
N TYR A 160 -0.92 16.54 9.30
CA TYR A 160 -1.03 16.81 7.88
C TYR A 160 -0.03 17.86 7.40
N TYR A 161 0.13 18.94 8.15
CA TYR A 161 1.10 19.98 7.81
C TYR A 161 2.55 19.63 8.17
N ALA A 162 2.75 18.89 9.25
CA ALA A 162 4.08 18.54 9.72
C ALA A 162 4.76 17.47 8.85
N THR A 163 4.03 16.42 8.46
CA THR A 163 4.62 15.26 7.76
C THR A 163 3.87 14.86 6.49
N VAL A 164 2.56 14.68 6.55
CA VAL A 164 1.80 14.06 5.44
C VAL A 164 1.93 14.83 4.14
N ARG A 165 1.66 16.15 4.17
CA ARG A 165 1.72 16.98 2.97
C ARG A 165 3.14 17.16 2.45
N PRO A 166 4.16 17.49 3.27
CA PRO A 166 5.55 17.54 2.82
C PRO A 166 6.02 16.23 2.18
N MET A 167 5.81 15.09 2.84
CA MET A 167 6.24 13.77 2.35
C MET A 167 5.47 13.35 1.09
N HIS A 168 4.20 13.75 0.98
CA HIS A 168 3.45 13.51 -0.25
C HIS A 168 4.08 14.23 -1.45
N ILE A 169 4.43 15.51 -1.28
CA ILE A 169 5.06 16.34 -2.33
C ILE A 169 6.46 15.81 -2.68
N GLU A 170 7.21 15.35 -1.68
CA GLU A 170 8.60 14.93 -1.86
C GLU A 170 8.72 13.51 -2.42
N HIS A 171 7.89 12.57 -1.96
CA HIS A 171 8.06 11.14 -2.25
C HIS A 171 6.90 10.50 -3.02
N VAL A 172 5.66 10.85 -2.68
CA VAL A 172 4.49 10.16 -3.25
C VAL A 172 4.14 10.71 -4.63
N GLU A 173 3.91 12.01 -4.76
CA GLU A 173 3.52 12.63 -6.03
C GLU A 173 4.57 12.43 -7.13
N PRO A 174 5.89 12.63 -6.88
CA PRO A 174 6.89 12.36 -7.91
C PRO A 174 6.97 10.89 -8.34
N SER A 175 6.52 9.95 -7.49
CA SER A 175 6.54 8.51 -7.80
C SER A 175 5.51 8.10 -8.87
N LYS A 176 4.50 8.94 -9.11
CA LYS A 176 3.49 8.80 -10.17
C LYS A 176 4.09 8.59 -11.56
N ARG A 177 5.25 9.18 -11.84
CA ARG A 177 5.98 9.00 -13.12
C ARG A 177 6.38 7.55 -13.41
N TRP A 178 6.43 6.70 -12.39
CA TRP A 178 6.79 5.29 -12.53
C TRP A 178 5.60 4.38 -12.80
N ALA A 179 4.37 4.93 -12.76
CA ALA A 179 3.16 4.16 -13.01
C ALA A 179 3.02 3.82 -14.50
N ASP A 180 2.60 2.58 -14.77
CA ASP A 180 2.19 2.16 -16.10
C ASP A 180 0.76 2.63 -16.41
N LEU A 181 -0.07 2.77 -15.34
CA LEU A 181 -1.46 3.20 -15.44
C LEU A 181 -1.82 4.16 -14.30
N ILE A 182 -2.62 5.19 -14.62
CA ILE A 182 -3.18 6.13 -13.65
C ILE A 182 -4.68 5.91 -13.57
N VAL A 183 -5.19 5.66 -12.37
CA VAL A 183 -6.61 5.48 -12.09
C VAL A 183 -7.14 6.70 -11.35
N PRO A 184 -7.94 7.55 -12.01
CA PRO A 184 -8.56 8.70 -11.36
C PRO A 184 -9.67 8.25 -10.39
N GLU A 185 -9.93 9.06 -9.36
CA GLU A 185 -11.04 8.92 -8.39
C GLU A 185 -11.01 7.65 -7.51
N GLY A 186 -10.00 6.81 -7.66
CA GLY A 186 -9.84 5.63 -6.83
C GLY A 186 -10.82 4.50 -7.13
N GLY A 187 -11.27 3.83 -6.06
CA GLY A 187 -12.15 2.67 -6.17
C GLY A 187 -13.57 2.94 -6.69
N ASP A 188 -13.95 4.20 -6.86
CA ASP A 188 -15.26 4.57 -7.39
C ASP A 188 -15.29 4.57 -8.93
N ASN A 189 -14.12 4.53 -9.58
CA ASN A 189 -13.99 4.43 -11.03
C ASN A 189 -14.21 2.98 -11.51
N LYS A 190 -15.47 2.61 -11.71
CA LYS A 190 -15.87 1.26 -12.14
C LYS A 190 -15.26 0.86 -13.48
N VAL A 191 -15.25 1.80 -14.45
CA VAL A 191 -14.72 1.54 -15.80
C VAL A 191 -13.24 1.19 -15.76
N ALA A 192 -12.43 1.99 -15.03
CA ALA A 192 -11.01 1.70 -14.89
C ALA A 192 -10.77 0.33 -14.21
N LEU A 193 -11.57 -0.01 -13.20
CA LEU A 193 -11.47 -1.31 -12.52
C LEU A 193 -11.82 -2.47 -13.44
N GLU A 194 -12.87 -2.37 -14.25
CA GLU A 194 -13.25 -3.40 -15.22
C GLU A 194 -12.16 -3.63 -16.28
N VAL A 195 -11.57 -2.55 -16.81
CA VAL A 195 -10.45 -2.63 -17.76
C VAL A 195 -9.23 -3.30 -17.12
N LEU A 196 -8.89 -2.91 -15.88
CA LEU A 196 -7.78 -3.52 -15.14
C LEU A 196 -8.01 -5.00 -14.88
N LEU A 197 -9.20 -5.38 -14.44
CA LEU A 197 -9.56 -6.79 -14.19
C LEU A 197 -9.48 -7.62 -15.45
N GLY A 198 -10.01 -7.14 -16.57
CA GLY A 198 -9.91 -7.82 -17.85
C GLY A 198 -8.45 -8.04 -18.27
N GLN A 199 -7.60 -7.04 -18.10
CA GLN A 199 -6.19 -7.14 -18.49
C GLN A 199 -5.38 -8.04 -17.53
N LEU A 200 -5.57 -7.88 -16.22
CA LEU A 200 -4.90 -8.72 -15.22
C LEU A 200 -5.32 -10.20 -15.36
N GLY A 201 -6.60 -10.46 -15.66
CA GLY A 201 -7.11 -11.78 -15.94
C GLY A 201 -6.43 -12.44 -17.14
N LYS A 202 -6.26 -11.70 -18.23
CA LYS A 202 -5.50 -12.19 -19.43
C LYS A 202 -4.05 -12.50 -19.08
N ILE A 203 -3.35 -11.59 -18.39
CA ILE A 203 -1.93 -11.79 -18.08
C ILE A 203 -1.73 -12.95 -17.11
N ALA A 204 -2.55 -13.04 -16.06
CA ALA A 204 -2.36 -14.02 -14.99
C ALA A 204 -2.91 -15.40 -15.31
N PHE A 205 -3.96 -15.50 -16.12
CA PHE A 205 -4.73 -16.75 -16.31
C PHE A 205 -4.93 -17.14 -17.78
N GLY A 206 -4.59 -16.28 -18.74
CA GLY A 206 -4.80 -16.52 -20.17
C GLY A 206 -6.27 -16.45 -20.60
N LEU A 207 -7.10 -15.68 -19.86
CA LEU A 207 -8.54 -15.55 -20.12
C LEU A 207 -8.83 -14.54 -21.24
#